data_f9592a1e6fc657452a94ecf01f7f81c9
#
_entry.id   f9592a1e6fc657452a94ecf01f7f81c9
#
_cell.length_a   1.000
_cell.length_b   1.000
_cell.length_c   1.000
_cell.angle_alpha   90.00
_cell.angle_beta   90.00
_cell.angle_gamma   90.00
#
_symmetry.space_group_name_H-M   'P 1'
#
loop_
_entity.id
_entity.type
_entity.pdbx_description
1 polymer ?
#
loop_
_entity_poly.entity_id
_entity_poly.type
_entity_poly.pdbx_seq_one_letter_code
_entity_poly.pdbx_strand_id
1 'polypeptide(L)'
;MTDATDLLVDAYGRIADIVHDAVEGLDADDLAHRPDPEANSIGWLVWHLARVQDAQVADVAGAEQSWTTGGWEHRFALPFDPSATGYGQTSQDVAALEGVTAELLLGYLDAVQAATLAYLAGLGDSDLDRVVDEDWTPQVTLGARLVSVLADDLQHAGQASYLAGLLARRR
;
A
#
# COMPACT_ATOMS: atom_id res chain seq x y z
N MET A 1 -2.76 -23.15 17.45
CA MET A 1 -3.28 -23.53 16.13
C MET A 1 -3.27 -22.24 15.35
N THR A 2 -2.67 -22.19 14.18
CA THR A 2 -2.67 -21.00 13.34
C THR A 2 -4.11 -20.71 12.94
N ASP A 3 -4.63 -19.54 13.26
CA ASP A 3 -5.95 -19.09 12.85
C ASP A 3 -5.89 -18.23 11.58
N ALA A 4 -7.04 -17.75 11.09
CA ALA A 4 -7.07 -16.97 9.86
C ALA A 4 -6.41 -15.60 10.02
N THR A 5 -6.47 -15.02 11.21
CA THR A 5 -5.81 -13.73 11.51
C THR A 5 -4.30 -13.87 11.54
N ASP A 6 -3.75 -14.96 12.07
CA ASP A 6 -2.31 -15.26 12.01
C ASP A 6 -1.81 -15.32 10.56
N LEU A 7 -2.60 -15.92 9.63
CA LEU A 7 -2.24 -15.97 8.22
C LEU A 7 -2.26 -14.60 7.56
N LEU A 8 -3.20 -13.73 7.92
CA LEU A 8 -3.25 -12.36 7.43
C LEU A 8 -2.05 -11.56 7.93
N VAL A 9 -1.70 -11.69 9.21
CA VAL A 9 -0.51 -11.03 9.81
C VAL A 9 0.76 -11.44 9.07
N ASP A 10 0.98 -12.74 8.84
CA ASP A 10 2.13 -13.23 8.06
C ASP A 10 2.13 -12.66 6.63
N ALA A 11 0.97 -12.66 5.96
CA ALA A 11 0.86 -12.22 4.57
C ALA A 11 1.15 -10.70 4.41
N TYR A 12 0.59 -9.86 5.27
CA TYR A 12 0.90 -8.42 5.26
C TYR A 12 2.37 -8.15 5.60
N GLY A 13 2.97 -8.91 6.54
CA GLY A 13 4.39 -8.81 6.84
C GLY A 13 5.28 -9.07 5.62
N ARG A 14 4.96 -10.09 4.83
CA ARG A 14 5.70 -10.41 3.59
C ARG A 14 5.64 -9.31 2.54
N ILE A 15 4.53 -8.56 2.46
CA ILE A 15 4.43 -7.41 1.54
C ILE A 15 5.44 -6.34 1.93
N ALA A 16 5.50 -5.98 3.21
CA ALA A 16 6.46 -5.00 3.70
C ALA A 16 7.91 -5.43 3.37
N ASP A 17 8.27 -6.68 3.63
CA ASP A 17 9.60 -7.22 3.30
C ASP A 17 9.91 -7.08 1.80
N ILE A 18 8.98 -7.45 0.91
CA ILE A 18 9.16 -7.33 -0.56
C ILE A 18 9.37 -5.87 -0.97
N VAL A 19 8.63 -4.94 -0.39
CA VAL A 19 8.74 -3.52 -0.73
C VAL A 19 10.05 -2.94 -0.19
N HIS A 20 10.47 -3.27 1.02
CA HIS A 20 11.76 -2.87 1.58
C HIS A 20 12.90 -3.32 0.66
N ASP A 21 12.93 -4.61 0.29
CA ASP A 21 13.94 -5.17 -0.62
C ASP A 21 13.93 -4.49 -1.99
N ALA A 22 12.76 -4.11 -2.51
CA ALA A 22 12.63 -3.47 -3.82
C ALA A 22 13.09 -2.01 -3.82
N VAL A 23 12.96 -1.30 -2.70
CA VAL A 23 13.20 0.15 -2.60
C VAL A 23 14.57 0.48 -2.03
N GLU A 24 15.18 -0.43 -1.25
CA GLU A 24 16.47 -0.20 -0.60
C GLU A 24 17.56 0.16 -1.62
N GLY A 25 18.24 1.28 -1.39
CA GLY A 25 19.36 1.75 -2.22
C GLY A 25 18.95 2.41 -3.54
N LEU A 26 17.64 2.60 -3.80
CA LEU A 26 17.17 3.38 -4.94
C LEU A 26 17.19 4.89 -4.62
N ASP A 27 17.63 5.69 -5.57
CA ASP A 27 17.54 7.14 -5.49
C ASP A 27 16.19 7.66 -6.05
N ALA A 28 15.97 8.97 -5.97
CA ALA A 28 14.72 9.59 -6.43
C ALA A 28 14.48 9.41 -7.94
N ASP A 29 15.55 9.38 -8.75
CA ASP A 29 15.45 9.18 -10.21
C ASP A 29 15.05 7.73 -10.52
N ASP A 30 15.61 6.75 -9.81
CA ASP A 30 15.21 5.35 -9.92
C ASP A 30 13.75 5.14 -9.51
N LEU A 31 13.33 5.77 -8.40
CA LEU A 31 11.96 5.67 -7.89
C LEU A 31 10.94 6.32 -8.83
N ALA A 32 11.32 7.38 -9.55
CA ALA A 32 10.48 8.05 -10.54
C ALA A 32 10.53 7.38 -11.91
N HIS A 33 11.49 6.46 -12.15
CA HIS A 33 11.67 5.85 -13.47
C HIS A 33 10.45 5.03 -13.90
N ARG A 34 9.98 5.30 -15.11
CA ARG A 34 8.90 4.55 -15.78
C ARG A 34 9.46 3.85 -17.02
N PRO A 35 9.24 2.54 -17.21
CA PRO A 35 9.71 1.80 -18.39
C PRO A 35 9.21 2.37 -19.71
N ASP A 36 7.99 2.89 -19.70
CA ASP A 36 7.34 3.61 -20.81
C ASP A 36 6.36 4.67 -20.25
N PRO A 37 5.84 5.59 -21.07
CA PRO A 37 4.96 6.67 -20.60
C PRO A 37 3.65 6.22 -19.93
N GLU A 38 3.19 5.00 -20.18
CA GLU A 38 1.95 4.46 -19.59
C GLU A 38 2.22 3.56 -18.39
N ALA A 39 3.48 3.20 -18.11
CA ALA A 39 3.84 2.37 -16.98
C ALA A 39 3.84 3.17 -15.67
N ASN A 40 3.60 2.49 -14.55
CA ASN A 40 3.78 3.06 -13.22
C ASN A 40 5.26 3.05 -12.83
N SER A 41 5.66 4.01 -12.00
CA SER A 41 6.98 4.04 -11.38
C SER A 41 6.98 3.25 -10.06
N ILE A 42 8.18 2.87 -9.57
CA ILE A 42 8.32 2.22 -8.26
C ILE A 42 7.77 3.12 -7.15
N GLY A 43 8.08 4.41 -7.19
CA GLY A 43 7.60 5.37 -6.20
C GLY A 43 6.07 5.42 -6.15
N TRP A 44 5.42 5.46 -7.32
CA TRP A 44 3.95 5.47 -7.39
C TRP A 44 3.36 4.14 -6.89
N LEU A 45 3.91 3.00 -7.29
CA LEU A 45 3.42 1.67 -6.88
C LEU A 45 3.45 1.52 -5.35
N VAL A 46 4.56 1.91 -4.72
CA VAL A 46 4.72 1.82 -3.26
C VAL A 46 3.83 2.82 -2.53
N TRP A 47 3.74 4.06 -3.02
CA TRP A 47 2.81 5.04 -2.46
C TRP A 47 1.37 4.56 -2.57
N HIS A 48 0.97 4.06 -3.73
CA HIS A 48 -0.40 3.61 -4.00
C HIS A 48 -0.81 2.45 -3.10
N LEU A 49 -0.01 1.37 -3.03
CA LEU A 49 -0.33 0.24 -2.16
C LEU A 49 -0.46 0.66 -0.68
N ALA A 50 0.45 1.51 -0.18
CA ALA A 50 0.37 2.01 1.19
C ALA A 50 -0.87 2.90 1.41
N ARG A 51 -1.25 3.74 0.42
CA ARG A 51 -2.48 4.55 0.48
C ARG A 51 -3.74 3.69 0.49
N VAL A 52 -3.80 2.65 -0.34
CA VAL A 52 -4.95 1.73 -0.40
C VAL A 52 -5.07 0.96 0.91
N GLN A 53 -3.97 0.40 1.40
CA GLN A 53 -3.96 -0.31 2.69
C GLN A 53 -4.43 0.60 3.83
N ASP A 54 -3.85 1.80 3.96
CA ASP A 54 -4.19 2.76 5.00
C ASP A 54 -5.68 3.16 4.94
N ALA A 55 -6.17 3.55 3.77
CA ALA A 55 -7.55 3.99 3.60
C ALA A 55 -8.56 2.87 3.92
N GLN A 56 -8.34 1.67 3.38
CA GLN A 56 -9.27 0.56 3.50
C GLN A 56 -9.25 -0.08 4.90
N VAL A 57 -8.07 -0.21 5.51
CA VAL A 57 -7.95 -0.80 6.85
C VAL A 57 -8.44 0.18 7.92
N ALA A 58 -8.11 1.47 7.81
CA ALA A 58 -8.61 2.49 8.74
C ALA A 58 -10.14 2.57 8.70
N ASP A 59 -10.76 2.49 7.51
CA ASP A 59 -12.22 2.50 7.34
C ASP A 59 -12.88 1.35 8.11
N VAL A 60 -12.45 0.10 7.89
CA VAL A 60 -13.05 -1.06 8.56
C VAL A 60 -12.70 -1.16 10.05
N ALA A 61 -11.61 -0.50 10.47
CA ALA A 61 -11.22 -0.36 11.87
C ALA A 61 -11.97 0.76 12.60
N GLY A 62 -12.65 1.66 11.87
CA GLY A 62 -13.24 2.88 12.41
C GLY A 62 -12.20 3.84 12.99
N ALA A 63 -11.01 3.89 12.39
CA ALA A 63 -9.87 4.68 12.81
C ALA A 63 -9.53 5.78 11.79
N GLU A 64 -8.72 6.75 12.20
CA GLU A 64 -8.15 7.72 11.27
C GLU A 64 -6.94 7.12 10.54
N GLN A 65 -6.74 7.53 9.29
CA GLN A 65 -5.62 7.07 8.47
C GLN A 65 -4.28 7.59 9.01
N SER A 66 -3.25 6.75 8.94
CA SER A 66 -1.87 7.14 9.23
C SER A 66 -1.41 8.31 8.34
N TRP A 67 -1.91 8.37 7.10
CA TRP A 67 -1.70 9.47 6.15
C TRP A 67 -1.90 10.84 6.78
N THR A 68 -3.02 11.01 7.48
CA THR A 68 -3.40 12.25 8.13
C THR A 68 -2.75 12.41 9.50
N THR A 69 -2.89 11.41 10.38
CA THR A 69 -2.42 11.49 11.78
C THR A 69 -0.90 11.53 11.89
N GLY A 70 -0.19 10.88 10.96
CA GLY A 70 1.27 10.88 10.89
C GLY A 70 1.85 12.07 10.13
N GLY A 71 1.01 12.96 9.59
CA GLY A 71 1.44 14.13 8.80
C GLY A 71 2.12 13.75 7.47
N TRP A 72 1.86 12.55 6.97
CA TRP A 72 2.46 12.05 5.73
C TRP A 72 2.01 12.85 4.51
N GLU A 73 0.76 13.28 4.47
CA GLU A 73 0.23 14.18 3.44
C GLU A 73 1.13 15.40 3.22
N HIS A 74 1.49 16.09 4.30
CA HIS A 74 2.35 17.27 4.23
C HIS A 74 3.80 16.93 3.87
N ARG A 75 4.29 15.76 4.28
CA ARG A 75 5.66 15.33 4.00
C ARG A 75 5.83 14.91 2.55
N PHE A 76 4.83 14.25 1.95
CA PHE A 76 4.83 13.91 0.53
C PHE A 76 4.58 15.14 -0.35
N ALA A 77 3.75 16.07 0.10
CA ALA A 77 3.40 17.32 -0.61
C ALA A 77 3.01 17.10 -2.09
N LEU A 78 2.30 16.00 -2.37
CA LEU A 78 1.89 15.63 -3.73
C LEU A 78 0.79 16.57 -4.24
N PRO A 79 0.69 16.81 -5.57
CA PRO A 79 -0.30 17.68 -6.18
C PRO A 79 -1.67 17.01 -6.32
N PHE A 80 -2.01 16.08 -5.42
CA PHE A 80 -3.25 15.31 -5.43
C PHE A 80 -4.19 15.79 -4.33
N ASP A 81 -5.47 15.45 -4.49
CA ASP A 81 -6.43 15.58 -3.39
C ASP A 81 -5.92 14.74 -2.18
N PRO A 82 -6.00 15.26 -0.95
CA PRO A 82 -5.56 14.52 0.25
C PRO A 82 -6.19 13.13 0.42
N SER A 83 -7.40 12.94 -0.11
CA SER A 83 -8.10 11.65 -0.09
C SER A 83 -7.65 10.68 -1.19
N ALA A 84 -6.85 11.15 -2.15
CA ALA A 84 -6.41 10.31 -3.27
C ALA A 84 -5.61 9.09 -2.79
N THR A 85 -5.94 7.94 -3.34
CA THR A 85 -5.22 6.68 -3.11
C THR A 85 -4.45 6.21 -4.35
N GLY A 86 -4.60 6.90 -5.49
CA GLY A 86 -4.05 6.47 -6.78
C GLY A 86 -5.07 5.74 -7.66
N TYR A 87 -6.20 5.31 -7.10
CA TYR A 87 -7.23 4.64 -7.89
C TYR A 87 -7.80 5.57 -8.96
N GLY A 88 -7.78 5.11 -10.22
CA GLY A 88 -8.28 5.87 -11.37
C GLY A 88 -7.38 7.02 -11.82
N GLN A 89 -6.18 7.17 -11.29
CA GLN A 89 -5.22 8.16 -11.76
C GLN A 89 -4.79 7.93 -13.20
N THR A 90 -4.57 9.02 -13.92
CA THR A 90 -4.06 9.02 -15.29
C THR A 90 -2.55 8.84 -15.33
N SER A 91 -2.00 8.56 -16.52
CA SER A 91 -0.56 8.53 -16.74
C SER A 91 0.13 9.86 -16.37
N GLN A 92 -0.58 10.99 -16.50
CA GLN A 92 -0.06 12.30 -16.09
C GLN A 92 0.00 12.44 -14.57
N ASP A 93 -0.98 11.91 -13.84
CA ASP A 93 -0.97 11.90 -12.38
C ASP A 93 0.16 11.02 -11.86
N VAL A 94 0.35 9.83 -12.45
CA VAL A 94 1.48 8.96 -12.11
C VAL A 94 2.82 9.67 -12.29
N ALA A 95 2.97 10.41 -13.41
CA ALA A 95 4.18 11.19 -13.69
C ALA A 95 4.40 12.36 -12.71
N ALA A 96 3.35 12.85 -12.06
CA ALA A 96 3.45 13.94 -11.09
C ALA A 96 3.98 13.52 -9.72
N LEU A 97 4.13 12.21 -9.47
CA LEU A 97 4.77 11.70 -8.25
C LEU A 97 6.29 11.71 -8.44
N GLU A 98 6.89 12.88 -8.21
CA GLU A 98 8.33 13.14 -8.36
C GLU A 98 8.94 13.57 -7.04
N GLY A 99 10.26 13.39 -6.90
CA GLY A 99 11.04 13.85 -5.75
C GLY A 99 10.81 13.08 -4.45
N VAL A 100 10.06 11.99 -4.47
CA VAL A 100 9.91 11.11 -3.32
C VAL A 100 11.18 10.32 -3.08
N THR A 101 11.52 10.12 -1.80
CA THR A 101 12.70 9.36 -1.41
C THR A 101 12.30 7.99 -0.88
N ALA A 102 13.25 7.04 -0.90
CA ALA A 102 13.07 5.73 -0.30
C ALA A 102 12.68 5.83 1.18
N GLU A 103 13.35 6.71 1.95
CA GLU A 103 13.04 6.95 3.36
C GLU A 103 11.59 7.41 3.57
N LEU A 104 11.08 8.30 2.71
CA LEU A 104 9.71 8.81 2.81
C LEU A 104 8.69 7.71 2.52
N LEU A 105 8.91 6.91 1.46
CA LEU A 105 8.03 5.80 1.07
C LEU A 105 8.01 4.71 2.14
N LEU A 106 9.18 4.24 2.57
CA LEU A 106 9.30 3.17 3.56
C LEU A 106 8.78 3.62 4.93
N GLY A 107 9.06 4.86 5.34
CA GLY A 107 8.54 5.38 6.60
C GLY A 107 7.02 5.44 6.65
N TYR A 108 6.36 5.79 5.53
CA TYR A 108 4.90 5.75 5.46
C TYR A 108 4.37 4.31 5.44
N LEU A 109 4.96 3.43 4.63
CA LEU A 109 4.59 2.01 4.60
C LEU A 109 4.69 1.39 6.00
N ASP A 110 5.78 1.62 6.73
CA ASP A 110 5.99 1.08 8.06
C ASP A 110 4.92 1.56 9.06
N ALA A 111 4.53 2.84 8.97
CA ALA A 111 3.45 3.38 9.80
C ALA A 111 2.11 2.70 9.52
N VAL A 112 1.77 2.52 8.23
CA VAL A 112 0.55 1.83 7.78
C VAL A 112 0.58 0.37 8.21
N GLN A 113 1.71 -0.30 8.01
CA GLN A 113 1.90 -1.70 8.39
C GLN A 113 1.72 -1.90 9.91
N ALA A 114 2.32 -1.03 10.72
CA ALA A 114 2.16 -1.09 12.17
C ALA A 114 0.69 -0.94 12.60
N ALA A 115 -0.05 -0.01 11.99
CA ALA A 115 -1.47 0.19 12.25
C ALA A 115 -2.30 -1.03 11.83
N THR A 116 -2.02 -1.59 10.64
CA THR A 116 -2.70 -2.79 10.12
C THR A 116 -2.47 -3.99 11.04
N LEU A 117 -1.22 -4.26 11.42
CA LEU A 117 -0.89 -5.39 12.30
C LEU A 117 -1.51 -5.23 13.68
N ALA A 118 -1.54 -4.00 14.23
CA ALA A 118 -2.19 -3.73 15.51
C ALA A 118 -3.72 -3.99 15.43
N TYR A 119 -4.36 -3.63 14.33
CA TYR A 119 -5.77 -3.93 14.10
C TYR A 119 -6.02 -5.44 14.00
N LEU A 120 -5.24 -6.14 13.17
CA LEU A 120 -5.38 -7.60 12.98
C LEU A 120 -5.17 -8.38 14.28
N ALA A 121 -4.21 -7.96 15.12
CA ALA A 121 -3.95 -8.60 16.42
C ALA A 121 -5.14 -8.52 17.41
N GLY A 122 -6.07 -7.59 17.18
CA GLY A 122 -7.30 -7.45 17.98
C GLY A 122 -8.48 -8.26 17.47
N LEU A 123 -8.36 -8.94 16.31
CA LEU A 123 -9.46 -9.68 15.69
C LEU A 123 -9.42 -11.16 16.07
N GLY A 124 -10.60 -11.76 16.14
CA GLY A 124 -10.77 -13.21 16.13
C GLY A 124 -11.38 -13.68 14.81
N ASP A 125 -11.33 -14.99 14.56
CA ASP A 125 -11.86 -15.57 13.31
C ASP A 125 -13.31 -15.17 13.02
N SER A 126 -14.14 -15.07 14.04
CA SER A 126 -15.56 -14.67 13.90
C SER A 126 -15.75 -13.22 13.45
N ASP A 127 -14.76 -12.34 13.66
CA ASP A 127 -14.85 -10.94 13.23
C ASP A 127 -14.74 -10.83 11.72
N LEU A 128 -14.09 -11.80 11.07
CA LEU A 128 -13.90 -11.83 9.61
C LEU A 128 -15.22 -11.99 8.84
N ASP A 129 -16.26 -12.51 9.47
CA ASP A 129 -17.60 -12.66 8.88
C ASP A 129 -18.44 -11.37 8.96
N ARG A 130 -17.98 -10.35 9.69
CA ARG A 130 -18.67 -9.08 9.83
C ARG A 130 -18.82 -8.40 8.47
N VAL A 131 -20.05 -8.06 8.07
CA VAL A 131 -20.31 -7.27 6.85
C VAL A 131 -19.78 -5.85 7.04
N VAL A 132 -18.97 -5.38 6.10
CA VAL A 132 -18.34 -4.05 6.09
C VAL A 132 -18.81 -3.20 4.90
N ASP A 133 -19.46 -3.81 3.90
CA ASP A 133 -19.98 -3.08 2.75
C ASP A 133 -21.22 -3.84 2.22
N GLU A 134 -22.38 -3.16 2.28
CA GLU A 134 -23.68 -3.72 1.89
C GLU A 134 -24.06 -3.41 0.43
N ASP A 135 -23.32 -2.53 -0.23
CA ASP A 135 -23.65 -2.04 -1.58
C ASP A 135 -23.35 -3.07 -2.67
N TRP A 136 -22.67 -4.17 -2.32
CA TRP A 136 -22.31 -5.26 -3.23
C TRP A 136 -23.15 -6.50 -3.05
N THR A 137 -23.26 -7.28 -4.12
CA THR A 137 -23.90 -8.63 -4.10
C THR A 137 -22.90 -9.67 -4.62
N PRO A 138 -22.41 -10.62 -3.79
CA PRO A 138 -22.67 -10.71 -2.34
C PRO A 138 -22.08 -9.53 -1.54
N GLN A 139 -22.62 -9.27 -0.34
CA GLN A 139 -22.09 -8.26 0.58
C GLN A 139 -20.62 -8.55 0.92
N VAL A 140 -19.83 -7.50 1.14
CA VAL A 140 -18.41 -7.64 1.45
C VAL A 140 -18.24 -7.85 2.95
N THR A 141 -17.60 -8.95 3.33
CA THR A 141 -17.21 -9.20 4.72
C THR A 141 -15.84 -8.57 5.03
N LEU A 142 -15.51 -8.43 6.31
CA LEU A 142 -14.19 -7.96 6.74
C LEU A 142 -13.07 -8.83 6.15
N GLY A 143 -13.22 -10.16 6.21
CA GLY A 143 -12.24 -11.06 5.62
C GLY A 143 -12.07 -10.85 4.12
N ALA A 144 -13.17 -10.67 3.38
CA ALA A 144 -13.12 -10.38 1.95
C ALA A 144 -12.43 -9.04 1.65
N ARG A 145 -12.69 -7.99 2.46
CA ARG A 145 -12.05 -6.69 2.33
C ARG A 145 -10.54 -6.79 2.58
N LEU A 146 -10.12 -7.45 3.66
CA LEU A 146 -8.71 -7.63 3.99
C LEU A 146 -7.96 -8.42 2.92
N VAL A 147 -8.57 -9.49 2.39
CA VAL A 147 -7.98 -10.26 1.26
C VAL A 147 -7.91 -9.43 -0.02
N SER A 148 -8.90 -8.57 -0.29
CA SER A 148 -8.87 -7.68 -1.45
C SER A 148 -7.70 -6.68 -1.38
N VAL A 149 -7.50 -6.05 -0.22
CA VAL A 149 -6.35 -5.15 0.01
C VAL A 149 -5.03 -5.90 -0.12
N LEU A 150 -4.91 -7.07 0.55
CA LEU A 150 -3.73 -7.93 0.45
C LEU A 150 -3.39 -8.30 -0.99
N ALA A 151 -4.39 -8.63 -1.80
CA ALA A 151 -4.19 -9.00 -3.20
C ALA A 151 -3.72 -7.82 -4.06
N ASP A 152 -4.23 -6.62 -3.80
CA ASP A 152 -3.81 -5.37 -4.45
C ASP A 152 -2.35 -5.05 -4.10
N ASP A 153 -2.02 -5.06 -2.82
CA ASP A 153 -0.69 -4.79 -2.30
C ASP A 153 0.35 -5.76 -2.86
N LEU A 154 0.05 -7.07 -2.89
CA LEU A 154 0.96 -8.09 -3.45
C LEU A 154 1.24 -7.88 -4.94
N GLN A 155 0.22 -7.48 -5.72
CA GLN A 155 0.39 -7.19 -7.14
C GLN A 155 1.34 -6.01 -7.32
N HIS A 156 1.15 -4.92 -6.57
CA HIS A 156 1.95 -3.71 -6.69
C HIS A 156 3.36 -3.88 -6.11
N ALA A 157 3.53 -4.60 -5.01
CA ALA A 157 4.83 -4.98 -4.47
C ALA A 157 5.63 -5.83 -5.48
N GLY A 158 4.97 -6.80 -6.12
CA GLY A 158 5.59 -7.62 -7.17
C GLY A 158 5.99 -6.81 -8.40
N GLN A 159 5.18 -5.82 -8.82
CA GLN A 159 5.52 -4.90 -9.91
C GLN A 159 6.71 -4.01 -9.54
N ALA A 160 6.75 -3.46 -8.33
CA ALA A 160 7.87 -2.66 -7.84
C ALA A 160 9.17 -3.48 -7.81
N SER A 161 9.13 -4.69 -7.26
CA SER A 161 10.27 -5.61 -7.24
C SER A 161 10.76 -5.99 -8.64
N TYR A 162 9.85 -6.23 -9.58
CA TYR A 162 10.21 -6.50 -10.98
C TYR A 162 10.92 -5.31 -11.62
N LEU A 163 10.41 -4.08 -11.42
CA LEU A 163 11.02 -2.86 -11.96
C LEU A 163 12.39 -2.61 -11.33
N ALA A 164 12.55 -2.78 -10.02
CA ALA A 164 13.84 -2.67 -9.34
C ALA A 164 14.87 -3.65 -9.94
N GLY A 165 14.47 -4.90 -10.20
CA GLY A 165 15.30 -5.88 -10.89
C GLY A 165 15.66 -5.50 -12.33
N LEU A 166 14.80 -4.77 -13.04
CA LEU A 166 15.12 -4.22 -14.36
C LEU A 166 16.16 -3.10 -14.28
N LEU A 167 16.02 -2.18 -13.33
CA LEU A 167 16.96 -1.08 -13.11
C LEU A 167 18.34 -1.58 -12.71
N ALA A 168 18.42 -2.55 -11.80
CA ALA A 168 19.69 -3.14 -11.37
C ALA A 168 20.52 -3.74 -12.52
N ARG A 169 19.86 -4.24 -13.58
CA ARG A 169 20.54 -4.79 -14.76
C ARG A 169 21.00 -3.74 -15.77
N ARG A 170 20.58 -2.49 -15.64
CA ARG A 170 20.99 -1.38 -16.52
C ARG A 170 22.21 -0.60 -15.99
N ARG A 171 22.58 -0.85 -14.73
CA ARG A 171 23.78 -0.31 -14.07
C ARG A 171 24.98 -1.22 -14.30
#